data_7b8cc8d8489d8173d9e71ef5dbc5b569
#
_entry.id   7b8cc8d8489d8173d9e71ef5dbc5b569
#
_cell.length_a   1.000
_cell.length_b   1.000
_cell.length_c   1.000
_cell.angle_alpha   90.00
_cell.angle_beta   90.00
_cell.angle_gamma   90.00
#
_symmetry.space_group_name_H-M   'P 1'
#
loop_
_entity.id
_entity.type
_entity.pdbx_description
1 polymer ?
#
loop_
_entity_poly.entity_id
_entity_poly.type
_entity_poly.pdbx_seq_one_letter_code
_entity_poly.pdbx_strand_id
1 'polypeptide(L)'
;MMRIXXXXKNISEKSVMSDQIKGILVNHHLLAPNLIAETINTIATTSQITVVLISPNHFSAGQGQIISSLYQWDTPYGVLNNDCGNISKLEKQGVLNIDEYPFKKEHGISGIVPFIKKSLPNAKIIPIIIKETLSENDLNKFVDSLYATLGSNVLIIGSFDFSHYLPDNVAQFHDKKSISVIKNFDYIGLKTTETDSIPGLEITMQYMEKEGALNFNLIANTNSSQILHDPTIEETTSYVDGSFSIGNKTFDNTATVLTFGDMMLDRFVRQKINTNGSTYPFDKLKRFLIGSDIVVANAEGVFTSYPSETLNVNNAPLKFTFDLATLTTLNKLGFTLFSQANNHALDFGKQGLEKSEQAIEKSGMDWFGDPSNKDFHSFTTTIRGQRITFIGYHQFAQQGFDGVLNEIQLAKKDSDFVIVYPHWGMEYNQEVTETQVKDAHAFIDAGADVIIGSHPHVIEPIEIYKNKAIFYSLGNFIFDQASVGPTSEALSVGISITPQKISYYLFPLDIRNAQASLMLYDKRGKVLSDIAKRSFVQDEMKKSIKNGILTLFTKKVIE
;
A
#
# COMPACT_ATOMS: atom_id res chain seq x y z
N MET A 1 6.32 20.13 26.84
CA MET A 1 5.53 21.36 26.95
C MET A 1 6.26 22.63 26.49
N MET A 2 7.57 22.78 26.66
CA MET A 2 8.29 24.02 26.30
C MET A 2 8.55 24.25 24.79
N ARG A 3 8.49 23.24 23.95
CA ARG A 3 8.79 23.38 22.49
C ARG A 3 7.59 23.81 21.64
N ILE A 4 6.43 23.69 22.19
CA ILE A 4 5.20 24.07 21.46
C ILE A 4 4.99 25.58 21.35
N UNK A 5 5.50 26.28 22.03
CA UNK A 5 5.34 27.68 22.06
C UNK A 5 6.21 28.50 21.17
N UNK A 6 7.01 27.94 20.85
CA UNK A 6 7.89 28.58 19.99
C UNK A 6 7.43 28.65 18.57
N UNK A 7 6.85 27.96 18.30
CA UNK A 7 6.40 27.90 17.01
C UNK A 7 5.32 28.85 16.70
N UNK A 8 4.89 29.19 17.41
CA UNK A 8 3.84 29.98 17.04
C UNK A 8 4.10 31.42 16.97
N LYS A 9 5.21 31.70 16.88
CA LYS A 9 5.45 33.14 16.79
C LYS A 9 5.33 33.77 15.39
N ASN A 10 5.18 32.97 14.35
CA ASN A 10 5.17 33.50 12.96
C ASN A 10 3.87 33.24 12.18
N ILE A 11 2.72 33.28 12.84
CA ILE A 11 1.45 33.26 12.09
C ILE A 11 1.03 34.74 11.89
N SER A 12 1.42 35.29 10.74
CA SER A 12 0.96 36.62 10.31
C SER A 12 -0.24 36.44 9.36
N GLU A 13 -1.28 37.19 9.71
CA GLU A 13 -2.52 37.43 8.96
C GLU A 13 -3.59 36.30 9.05
N LYS A 14 -4.77 36.74 9.45
CA LYS A 14 -5.99 35.91 9.53
C LYS A 14 -6.38 35.44 8.14
N SER A 15 -6.21 34.15 7.88
CA SER A 15 -6.94 33.56 6.75
C SER A 15 -8.41 33.53 7.14
N VAL A 16 -9.25 34.16 6.35
CA VAL A 16 -10.69 34.00 6.48
C VAL A 16 -11.03 32.60 6.00
N MET A 17 -11.67 31.80 6.85
CA MET A 17 -12.11 30.46 6.46
C MET A 17 -12.88 30.56 5.15
N SER A 18 -12.44 29.84 4.14
CA SER A 18 -13.23 29.70 2.93
C SER A 18 -14.50 28.93 3.30
N ASP A 19 -15.67 29.51 3.04
CA ASP A 19 -16.96 28.83 3.25
C ASP A 19 -17.05 27.51 2.48
N GLN A 20 -16.11 27.26 1.59
CA GLN A 20 -16.06 26.05 0.78
C GLN A 20 -15.42 24.88 1.50
N ILE A 21 -14.56 25.09 2.53
CA ILE A 21 -13.93 23.97 3.25
C ILE A 21 -14.91 23.39 4.26
N LYS A 22 -15.18 22.08 4.16
CA LYS A 22 -16.12 21.34 5.02
C LYS A 22 -15.42 20.36 5.96
N GLY A 23 -14.17 20.02 5.68
CA GLY A 23 -13.40 19.11 6.52
C GLY A 23 -11.92 19.12 6.21
N ILE A 24 -11.16 18.55 7.14
CA ILE A 24 -9.70 18.37 6.97
C ILE A 24 -9.32 16.97 7.44
N LEU A 25 -8.21 16.47 6.87
CA LEU A 25 -7.45 15.36 7.44
C LEU A 25 -6.19 15.95 8.05
N VAL A 26 -5.87 15.50 9.25
CA VAL A 26 -4.72 15.99 10.01
C VAL A 26 -4.06 14.84 10.76
N ASN A 27 -2.73 14.82 10.78
CA ASN A 27 -1.98 13.87 11.60
C ASN A 27 -2.16 14.19 13.10
N HIS A 28 -1.93 13.18 13.98
CA HIS A 28 -1.96 13.45 15.42
C HIS A 28 -0.65 13.13 16.13
N HIS A 29 0.33 12.62 15.42
CA HIS A 29 1.66 12.37 15.97
C HIS A 29 2.38 13.71 16.23
N LEU A 30 2.61 14.03 17.50
CA LEU A 30 3.15 15.34 17.90
C LEU A 30 4.63 15.56 17.53
N LEU A 31 5.24 14.66 16.78
CA LEU A 31 6.52 14.91 16.13
C LEU A 31 6.36 15.97 15.02
N ALA A 32 5.16 16.07 14.43
CA ALA A 32 4.84 16.98 13.33
C ALA A 32 3.83 18.07 13.74
N PRO A 33 4.05 18.81 14.87
CA PRO A 33 3.05 19.76 15.36
C PRO A 33 2.84 20.96 14.43
N ASN A 34 3.83 21.26 13.59
CA ASN A 34 3.73 22.37 12.62
C ASN A 34 2.74 22.01 11.50
N LEU A 35 2.71 20.75 11.07
CA LEU A 35 1.73 20.29 10.06
C LEU A 35 0.32 20.37 10.63
N ILE A 36 0.12 19.88 11.86
CA ILE A 36 -1.17 19.97 12.57
C ILE A 36 -1.64 21.44 12.61
N ALA A 37 -0.74 22.34 13.02
CA ALA A 37 -1.06 23.77 13.14
C ALA A 37 -1.40 24.39 11.78
N GLU A 38 -0.61 24.08 10.75
CA GLU A 38 -0.81 24.59 9.39
C GLU A 38 -2.14 24.14 8.83
N THR A 39 -2.43 22.84 8.94
CA THR A 39 -3.66 22.25 8.40
C THR A 39 -4.90 22.82 9.12
N ILE A 40 -4.90 22.86 10.46
CA ILE A 40 -6.03 23.40 11.23
C ILE A 40 -6.19 24.91 10.97
N ASN A 41 -5.10 25.63 10.70
CA ASN A 41 -5.18 27.06 10.41
C ASN A 41 -5.94 27.36 9.10
N THR A 42 -6.04 26.40 8.17
CA THR A 42 -6.83 26.58 6.93
C THR A 42 -8.32 26.79 7.21
N ILE A 43 -8.80 26.31 8.38
CA ILE A 43 -10.21 26.43 8.81
C ILE A 43 -10.38 27.41 9.98
N ALA A 44 -9.39 28.25 10.25
CA ALA A 44 -9.42 29.19 11.40
C ALA A 44 -10.59 30.18 11.28
N THR A 45 -11.37 30.32 12.36
CA THR A 45 -12.49 31.25 12.39
C THR A 45 -12.83 31.63 13.84
N THR A 46 -13.38 32.82 14.01
CA THR A 46 -13.93 33.27 15.30
C THR A 46 -15.45 33.02 15.41
N SER A 47 -16.06 32.48 14.36
CA SER A 47 -17.47 32.12 14.37
C SER A 47 -17.74 30.97 15.34
N GLN A 48 -18.96 30.91 15.85
CA GLN A 48 -19.40 29.76 16.65
C GLN A 48 -19.73 28.61 15.72
N ILE A 49 -19.02 27.48 15.87
CA ILE A 49 -19.16 26.33 14.98
C ILE A 49 -19.02 25.03 15.80
N THR A 50 -19.66 23.98 15.35
CA THR A 50 -19.45 22.63 15.89
C THR A 50 -18.43 21.90 15.02
N VAL A 51 -17.43 21.30 15.67
CA VAL A 51 -16.39 20.48 15.02
C VAL A 51 -16.62 19.02 15.43
N VAL A 52 -16.75 18.13 14.46
CA VAL A 52 -16.73 16.68 14.72
C VAL A 52 -15.28 16.23 14.54
N LEU A 53 -14.64 15.80 15.64
CA LEU A 53 -13.26 15.33 15.65
C LEU A 53 -13.25 13.81 15.72
N ILE A 54 -12.85 13.16 14.62
CA ILE A 54 -12.90 11.70 14.45
C ILE A 54 -11.47 11.15 14.54
N SER A 55 -11.28 10.10 15.34
CA SER A 55 -9.96 9.50 15.61
C SER A 55 -10.09 7.99 15.78
N PRO A 56 -8.99 7.24 15.60
CA PRO A 56 -8.95 5.83 16.06
C PRO A 56 -9.22 5.71 17.55
N ASN A 57 -9.70 4.57 17.97
CA ASN A 57 -9.64 4.13 19.37
C ASN A 57 -8.39 3.24 19.49
N HIS A 58 -7.22 3.84 19.68
CA HIS A 58 -5.91 3.17 19.63
C HIS A 58 -5.81 1.98 20.60
N PHE A 59 -6.57 2.01 21.69
CA PHE A 59 -6.48 0.99 22.74
C PHE A 59 -7.66 0.03 22.71
N SER A 60 -8.56 0.16 21.73
CA SER A 60 -9.83 -0.60 21.66
C SER A 60 -10.59 -0.61 23.00
N ALA A 61 -10.45 0.48 23.76
CA ALA A 61 -10.98 0.60 25.12
C ALA A 61 -12.46 1.05 25.10
N GLY A 62 -13.13 0.83 26.24
CA GLY A 62 -14.50 1.28 26.45
C GLY A 62 -15.56 0.38 25.80
N GLN A 63 -16.82 0.71 26.07
CA GLN A 63 -17.97 -0.05 25.57
C GLN A 63 -18.52 0.60 24.31
N GLY A 64 -18.82 -0.22 23.32
CA GLY A 64 -19.31 0.23 22.02
C GLY A 64 -18.22 0.34 20.97
N GLN A 65 -18.62 0.49 19.72
CA GLN A 65 -17.71 0.59 18.56
C GLN A 65 -17.40 2.05 18.24
N ILE A 66 -18.37 2.95 18.47
CA ILE A 66 -18.26 4.40 18.27
C ILE A 66 -18.51 5.05 19.63
N ILE A 67 -17.53 5.79 20.13
CA ILE A 67 -17.57 6.32 21.51
C ILE A 67 -17.34 7.83 21.50
N SER A 68 -18.10 8.55 22.33
CA SER A 68 -17.94 9.99 22.52
C SER A 68 -17.82 10.33 24.02
N SER A 69 -17.54 11.61 24.33
CA SER A 69 -17.34 12.13 25.68
C SER A 69 -18.18 13.38 25.92
N LEU A 70 -18.67 13.55 27.13
CA LEU A 70 -19.34 14.81 27.54
C LEU A 70 -18.39 15.76 28.29
N TYR A 71 -17.16 15.32 28.62
CA TYR A 71 -16.22 16.14 29.39
C TYR A 71 -15.61 17.24 28.50
N GLN A 72 -15.43 18.42 29.08
CA GLN A 72 -14.72 19.53 28.43
C GLN A 72 -13.21 19.29 28.47
N TRP A 73 -12.49 20.02 27.63
CA TRP A 73 -11.04 19.84 27.45
C TRP A 73 -10.28 21.08 27.90
N ASP A 74 -9.46 20.96 28.95
CA ASP A 74 -8.56 22.02 29.38
C ASP A 74 -7.36 22.08 28.44
N THR A 75 -7.12 23.26 27.85
CA THR A 75 -6.00 23.47 26.94
C THR A 75 -5.20 24.70 27.37
N PRO A 76 -3.94 24.85 26.89
CA PRO A 76 -3.18 26.08 27.15
C PRO A 76 -3.85 27.36 26.60
N TYR A 77 -4.86 27.22 25.76
CA TYR A 77 -5.57 28.36 25.14
C TYR A 77 -6.97 28.56 25.75
N GLY A 78 -7.26 27.87 26.85
CA GLY A 78 -8.56 27.93 27.51
C GLY A 78 -9.37 26.65 27.31
N VAL A 79 -10.56 26.62 27.88
CA VAL A 79 -11.45 25.44 27.84
C VAL A 79 -12.11 25.31 26.46
N LEU A 80 -12.05 24.10 25.90
CA LEU A 80 -12.82 23.74 24.71
C LEU A 80 -13.98 22.85 25.17
N ASN A 81 -15.22 23.30 24.90
CA ASN A 81 -16.43 22.62 25.35
C ASN A 81 -16.90 21.59 24.34
N ASN A 82 -17.48 20.51 24.83
CA ASN A 82 -18.18 19.55 23.96
C ASN A 82 -19.59 20.01 23.65
N ASP A 83 -20.12 19.60 22.50
CA ASP A 83 -21.53 19.81 22.11
C ASP A 83 -22.38 18.69 22.71
N CYS A 84 -22.57 18.77 24.04
CA CYS A 84 -23.26 17.72 24.80
C CYS A 84 -24.70 17.48 24.29
N GLY A 85 -25.36 18.54 23.76
CA GLY A 85 -26.70 18.41 23.24
C GLY A 85 -26.82 17.48 22.05
N ASN A 86 -25.91 17.65 21.07
CA ASN A 86 -25.91 16.79 19.87
C ASN A 86 -25.34 15.41 20.18
N ILE A 87 -24.33 15.30 21.05
CA ILE A 87 -23.79 14.00 21.51
C ILE A 87 -24.92 13.16 22.14
N SER A 88 -25.72 13.77 23.05
CA SER A 88 -26.83 13.05 23.70
C SER A 88 -27.96 12.66 22.73
N LYS A 89 -28.19 13.45 21.66
CA LYS A 89 -29.14 13.06 20.61
C LYS A 89 -28.67 11.80 19.87
N LEU A 90 -27.39 11.77 19.47
CA LEU A 90 -26.82 10.63 18.77
C LEU A 90 -26.80 9.36 19.64
N GLU A 91 -26.51 9.52 20.94
CA GLU A 91 -26.59 8.41 21.90
C GLU A 91 -28.02 7.83 21.97
N LYS A 92 -29.04 8.72 22.07
CA LYS A 92 -30.44 8.30 22.11
C LYS A 92 -30.88 7.60 20.83
N GLN A 93 -30.27 7.90 19.69
CA GLN A 93 -30.51 7.21 18.43
C GLN A 93 -29.82 5.83 18.39
N GLY A 94 -28.96 5.51 19.37
CA GLY A 94 -28.28 4.24 19.49
C GLY A 94 -27.14 4.08 18.48
N VAL A 95 -26.54 5.19 18.02
CA VAL A 95 -25.47 5.16 17.01
C VAL A 95 -24.08 5.44 17.59
N LEU A 96 -24.00 5.87 18.86
CA LEU A 96 -22.73 5.97 19.60
C LEU A 96 -23.00 5.72 21.08
N ASN A 97 -21.92 5.50 21.84
CA ASN A 97 -21.94 5.34 23.27
C ASN A 97 -21.18 6.50 23.94
N ILE A 98 -21.65 6.93 25.10
CA ILE A 98 -20.91 7.88 25.93
C ILE A 98 -20.09 7.09 26.93
N ASP A 99 -18.75 7.24 26.89
CA ASP A 99 -17.84 6.58 27.82
C ASP A 99 -16.56 7.41 27.96
N GLU A 100 -16.33 7.93 29.16
CA GLU A 100 -15.19 8.82 29.44
C GLU A 100 -13.87 8.10 29.61
N TYR A 101 -13.91 6.79 29.88
CA TYR A 101 -12.72 6.03 30.25
C TYR A 101 -11.66 5.98 29.12
N PRO A 102 -12.03 5.70 27.86
CA PRO A 102 -11.03 5.63 26.77
C PRO A 102 -10.28 6.96 26.55
N PHE A 103 -10.99 8.09 26.71
CA PHE A 103 -10.42 9.41 26.41
C PHE A 103 -9.27 9.82 27.33
N LYS A 104 -9.09 9.14 28.46
CA LYS A 104 -7.98 9.40 29.38
C LYS A 104 -6.60 9.17 28.75
N LYS A 105 -6.52 8.32 27.74
CA LYS A 105 -5.25 7.96 27.08
C LYS A 105 -5.28 8.23 25.57
N GLU A 106 -6.43 8.58 25.02
CA GLU A 106 -6.58 8.71 23.56
C GLU A 106 -5.88 9.98 23.05
N HIS A 107 -4.74 9.78 22.41
CA HIS A 107 -3.91 10.89 21.95
C HIS A 107 -4.37 11.48 20.60
N GLY A 108 -5.10 10.72 19.80
CA GLY A 108 -5.66 11.23 18.54
C GLY A 108 -6.72 12.32 18.75
N ILE A 109 -7.31 12.39 19.96
CA ILE A 109 -8.20 13.49 20.35
C ILE A 109 -7.41 14.53 21.16
N SER A 110 -6.76 14.10 22.27
CA SER A 110 -6.11 15.04 23.19
C SER A 110 -4.95 15.82 22.55
N GLY A 111 -4.28 15.23 21.55
CA GLY A 111 -3.21 15.89 20.80
C GLY A 111 -3.71 17.03 19.92
N ILE A 112 -4.95 16.92 19.41
CA ILE A 112 -5.52 17.88 18.44
C ILE A 112 -6.30 19.01 19.12
N VAL A 113 -6.92 18.74 20.27
CA VAL A 113 -7.77 19.68 20.99
C VAL A 113 -7.11 21.06 21.22
N PRO A 114 -5.81 21.19 21.62
CA PRO A 114 -5.20 22.50 21.79
C PRO A 114 -5.12 23.31 20.50
N PHE A 115 -4.88 22.66 19.36
CA PHE A 115 -4.81 23.35 18.06
C PHE A 115 -6.20 23.84 17.64
N ILE A 116 -7.23 23.03 17.87
CA ILE A 116 -8.63 23.44 17.62
C ILE A 116 -8.95 24.67 18.46
N LYS A 117 -8.67 24.64 19.78
CA LYS A 117 -9.00 25.78 20.66
C LYS A 117 -8.29 27.05 20.24
N LYS A 118 -7.05 26.94 19.78
CA LYS A 118 -6.25 28.10 19.32
C LYS A 118 -6.84 28.73 18.05
N SER A 119 -7.16 27.90 17.05
CA SER A 119 -7.60 28.39 15.72
C SER A 119 -9.10 28.65 15.62
N LEU A 120 -9.89 27.96 16.48
CA LEU A 120 -11.36 28.02 16.52
C LEU A 120 -11.82 28.31 17.95
N PRO A 121 -11.53 29.49 18.49
CA PRO A 121 -11.70 29.76 19.94
C PRO A 121 -13.14 29.62 20.45
N ASN A 122 -14.14 29.78 19.56
CA ASN A 122 -15.57 29.71 19.91
C ASN A 122 -16.22 28.40 19.50
N ALA A 123 -15.42 27.41 19.04
CA ALA A 123 -15.95 26.10 18.64
C ALA A 123 -16.43 25.28 19.84
N LYS A 124 -17.39 24.38 19.56
CA LYS A 124 -17.69 23.22 20.40
C LYS A 124 -17.27 21.98 19.63
N ILE A 125 -16.87 20.91 20.33
CA ILE A 125 -16.49 19.67 19.64
C ILE A 125 -17.42 18.52 19.98
N ILE A 126 -17.50 17.58 19.05
CA ILE A 126 -18.05 16.23 19.22
C ILE A 126 -16.86 15.28 19.01
N PRO A 127 -16.17 14.89 20.09
CA PRO A 127 -15.03 13.97 19.95
C PRO A 127 -15.55 12.55 19.74
N ILE A 128 -15.05 11.88 18.71
CA ILE A 128 -15.48 10.52 18.33
C ILE A 128 -14.24 9.65 18.18
N ILE A 129 -14.23 8.52 18.90
CA ILE A 129 -13.20 7.51 18.72
C ILE A 129 -13.85 6.22 18.20
N ILE A 130 -13.19 5.55 17.28
CA ILE A 130 -13.78 4.45 16.51
C ILE A 130 -12.88 3.22 16.59
N LYS A 131 -13.47 2.06 16.92
CA LYS A 131 -12.77 0.80 16.91
C LYS A 131 -12.65 0.25 15.49
N GLU A 132 -11.53 -0.39 15.20
CA GLU A 132 -11.25 -0.97 13.88
C GLU A 132 -12.27 -2.06 13.48
N THR A 133 -12.94 -2.65 14.48
CA THR A 133 -13.92 -3.73 14.25
C THR A 133 -15.32 -3.22 13.93
N LEU A 134 -15.50 -1.92 13.69
CA LEU A 134 -16.82 -1.34 13.34
C LEU A 134 -17.36 -1.97 12.06
N SER A 135 -18.61 -2.45 12.10
CA SER A 135 -19.23 -3.05 10.92
C SER A 135 -19.62 -1.96 9.90
N GLU A 136 -19.59 -2.31 8.61
CA GLU A 136 -20.00 -1.40 7.53
C GLU A 136 -21.44 -0.90 7.72
N ASN A 137 -22.33 -1.79 8.17
CA ASN A 137 -23.73 -1.42 8.43
C ASN A 137 -23.86 -0.36 9.55
N ASP A 138 -23.11 -0.53 10.66
CA ASP A 138 -23.14 0.44 11.76
C ASP A 138 -22.45 1.74 11.37
N LEU A 139 -21.40 1.66 10.56
CA LEU A 139 -20.70 2.83 10.00
C LEU A 139 -21.69 3.67 9.17
N ASN A 140 -22.38 3.06 8.22
CA ASN A 140 -23.33 3.76 7.34
C ASN A 140 -24.46 4.38 8.16
N LYS A 141 -25.02 3.63 9.12
CA LYS A 141 -26.05 4.11 10.03
C LYS A 141 -25.57 5.32 10.83
N PHE A 142 -24.33 5.28 11.30
CA PHE A 142 -23.73 6.38 12.06
C PHE A 142 -23.60 7.64 11.19
N VAL A 143 -23.06 7.51 9.97
CA VAL A 143 -22.89 8.65 9.06
C VAL A 143 -24.25 9.29 8.74
N ASP A 144 -25.26 8.47 8.44
CA ASP A 144 -26.61 8.98 8.16
C ASP A 144 -27.19 9.75 9.35
N SER A 145 -27.08 9.18 10.56
CA SER A 145 -27.59 9.79 11.78
C SER A 145 -26.83 11.08 12.14
N LEU A 146 -25.51 11.05 11.96
CA LEU A 146 -24.64 12.21 12.21
C LEU A 146 -25.06 13.37 11.28
N TYR A 147 -25.19 13.07 9.98
CA TYR A 147 -25.58 14.07 8.97
C TYR A 147 -27.00 14.60 9.23
N ALA A 148 -27.94 13.71 9.56
CA ALA A 148 -29.32 14.10 9.87
C ALA A 148 -29.43 14.98 11.14
N THR A 149 -28.52 14.75 12.12
CA THR A 149 -28.53 15.50 13.38
C THR A 149 -27.88 16.87 13.25
N LEU A 150 -26.77 16.96 12.49
CA LEU A 150 -25.92 18.15 12.44
C LEU A 150 -26.10 19.00 11.18
N GLY A 151 -26.42 18.38 10.05
CA GLY A 151 -26.54 19.05 8.76
C GLY A 151 -25.20 19.58 8.27
N SER A 152 -25.24 20.65 7.47
CA SER A 152 -24.07 21.18 6.78
C SER A 152 -23.31 22.28 7.57
N ASN A 153 -23.75 22.61 8.79
CA ASN A 153 -23.15 23.69 9.57
C ASN A 153 -22.11 23.18 10.59
N VAL A 154 -21.27 22.24 10.15
CA VAL A 154 -20.23 21.66 10.99
C VAL A 154 -18.94 21.54 10.18
N LEU A 155 -17.81 21.41 10.90
CA LEU A 155 -16.52 21.06 10.32
C LEU A 155 -16.14 19.65 10.77
N ILE A 156 -15.71 18.83 9.84
CA ILE A 156 -15.18 17.49 10.14
C ILE A 156 -13.66 17.55 10.21
N ILE A 157 -13.09 17.04 11.29
CA ILE A 157 -11.63 16.87 11.41
C ILE A 157 -11.39 15.36 11.57
N GLY A 158 -10.82 14.75 10.54
CA GLY A 158 -10.32 13.38 10.59
C GLY A 158 -8.88 13.40 11.10
N SER A 159 -8.65 12.81 12.26
CA SER A 159 -7.35 12.78 12.95
C SER A 159 -6.74 11.40 12.75
N PHE A 160 -5.91 11.23 11.70
CA PHE A 160 -5.38 9.92 11.30
C PHE A 160 -3.93 10.01 10.91
N ASP A 161 -3.15 9.03 11.38
CA ASP A 161 -1.81 8.78 10.87
C ASP A 161 -1.86 7.64 9.84
N PHE A 162 -0.88 7.64 8.92
CA PHE A 162 -0.79 6.64 7.86
C PHE A 162 0.42 5.74 8.09
N SER A 163 0.90 5.05 7.15
CA SER A 163 1.95 4.00 7.26
C SER A 163 2.71 3.98 8.58
N HIS A 164 2.63 2.85 9.31
CA HIS A 164 3.25 2.70 10.63
C HIS A 164 4.32 1.61 10.63
N TYR A 165 5.43 1.87 11.35
CA TYR A 165 6.48 0.88 11.63
C TYR A 165 7.12 0.32 10.37
N LEU A 166 7.31 1.17 9.35
CA LEU A 166 7.87 0.81 8.05
C LEU A 166 8.98 1.82 7.66
N PRO A 167 9.97 1.41 6.87
CA PRO A 167 11.00 2.36 6.39
C PRO A 167 10.42 3.47 5.52
N ASP A 168 11.14 4.60 5.45
CA ASP A 168 10.74 5.81 4.72
C ASP A 168 10.24 5.52 3.29
N ASN A 169 10.99 4.73 2.50
CA ASN A 169 10.62 4.47 1.10
C ASN A 169 9.35 3.62 0.96
N VAL A 170 9.09 2.74 1.94
CA VAL A 170 7.84 1.94 1.96
C VAL A 170 6.66 2.87 2.29
N ALA A 171 6.81 3.71 3.33
CA ALA A 171 5.79 4.69 3.70
C ALA A 171 5.45 5.60 2.52
N GLN A 172 6.48 6.12 1.82
CA GLN A 172 6.28 6.93 0.61
C GLN A 172 5.49 6.19 -0.49
N PHE A 173 5.77 4.89 -0.68
CA PHE A 173 5.07 4.08 -1.67
C PHE A 173 3.60 3.88 -1.30
N HIS A 174 3.30 3.52 -0.03
CA HIS A 174 1.93 3.35 0.46
C HIS A 174 1.13 4.65 0.37
N ASP A 175 1.77 5.79 0.68
CA ASP A 175 1.12 7.10 0.63
C ASP A 175 0.64 7.44 -0.80
N LYS A 176 1.29 6.90 -1.86
CA LYS A 176 0.80 7.12 -3.24
C LYS A 176 -0.62 6.58 -3.41
N LYS A 177 -0.87 5.38 -2.88
CA LYS A 177 -2.22 4.80 -2.89
C LYS A 177 -3.15 5.58 -1.97
N SER A 178 -2.75 5.85 -0.72
CA SER A 178 -3.59 6.52 0.29
C SER A 178 -4.12 7.84 -0.25
N ILE A 179 -3.25 8.67 -0.80
CA ILE A 179 -3.62 9.98 -1.37
C ILE A 179 -4.59 9.80 -2.55
N SER A 180 -4.31 8.84 -3.43
CA SER A 180 -5.15 8.59 -4.60
C SER A 180 -6.54 8.07 -4.18
N VAL A 181 -6.60 7.18 -3.19
CA VAL A 181 -7.86 6.66 -2.62
C VAL A 181 -8.71 7.81 -2.07
N ILE A 182 -8.11 8.70 -1.27
CA ILE A 182 -8.82 9.84 -0.66
C ILE A 182 -9.36 10.79 -1.74
N LYS A 183 -8.52 11.16 -2.72
CA LYS A 183 -8.91 12.08 -3.81
C LYS A 183 -10.05 11.55 -4.65
N ASN A 184 -10.07 10.23 -4.88
CA ASN A 184 -11.09 9.61 -5.72
C ASN A 184 -12.33 9.15 -4.96
N PHE A 185 -12.32 9.21 -3.62
CA PHE A 185 -13.36 8.60 -2.79
C PHE A 185 -13.52 7.12 -3.16
N ASP A 186 -12.38 6.42 -3.22
CA ASP A 186 -12.30 5.02 -3.66
C ASP A 186 -12.48 4.10 -2.46
N TYR A 187 -13.73 3.74 -2.15
CA TYR A 187 -14.06 2.90 -0.99
C TYR A 187 -13.57 1.45 -1.13
N ILE A 188 -13.31 0.98 -2.35
CA ILE A 188 -12.72 -0.34 -2.57
C ILE A 188 -11.24 -0.31 -2.18
N GLY A 189 -10.50 0.66 -2.75
CA GLY A 189 -9.08 0.85 -2.45
C GLY A 189 -8.82 1.17 -0.99
N LEU A 190 -9.79 1.82 -0.31
CA LEU A 190 -9.68 2.19 1.10
C LEU A 190 -9.49 0.95 2.00
N LYS A 191 -10.14 -0.18 1.67
CA LYS A 191 -10.10 -1.40 2.51
C LYS A 191 -8.68 -1.98 2.67
N THR A 192 -7.77 -1.65 1.77
CA THR A 192 -6.38 -2.09 1.82
C THR A 192 -5.40 -0.91 1.88
N THR A 193 -5.85 0.23 2.43
CA THR A 193 -5.01 1.41 2.69
C THR A 193 -4.36 1.27 4.07
N GLU A 194 -3.10 1.59 4.20
CA GLU A 194 -2.38 1.54 5.48
C GLU A 194 -2.62 2.87 6.23
N THR A 195 -3.50 2.82 7.22
CA THR A 195 -3.84 3.94 8.12
C THR A 195 -4.25 3.35 9.47
N ASP A 196 -4.21 4.17 10.51
CA ASP A 196 -4.57 3.75 11.86
C ASP A 196 -6.10 3.62 12.08
N SER A 197 -6.94 4.07 11.14
CA SER A 197 -8.38 3.83 11.22
C SER A 197 -9.06 3.88 9.85
N ILE A 198 -9.20 2.72 9.22
CA ILE A 198 -10.00 2.61 7.98
C ILE A 198 -11.44 3.09 8.22
N PRO A 199 -12.17 2.63 9.28
CA PRO A 199 -13.55 3.10 9.46
C PRO A 199 -13.66 4.60 9.78
N GLY A 200 -12.68 5.17 10.50
CA GLY A 200 -12.68 6.62 10.77
C GLY A 200 -12.48 7.44 9.50
N LEU A 201 -11.56 7.03 8.65
CA LEU A 201 -11.31 7.69 7.36
C LEU A 201 -12.54 7.53 6.44
N GLU A 202 -13.16 6.34 6.44
CA GLU A 202 -14.37 6.09 5.64
C GLU A 202 -15.54 7.00 6.08
N ILE A 203 -15.78 7.12 7.40
CA ILE A 203 -16.82 8.03 7.94
C ILE A 203 -16.55 9.48 7.48
N THR A 204 -15.28 9.90 7.57
CA THR A 204 -14.88 11.26 7.13
C THR A 204 -15.22 11.45 5.65
N MET A 205 -14.79 10.53 4.79
CA MET A 205 -15.03 10.62 3.35
C MET A 205 -16.54 10.57 3.02
N GLN A 206 -17.31 9.66 3.63
CA GLN A 206 -18.76 9.57 3.39
C GLN A 206 -19.48 10.85 3.80
N TYR A 207 -19.08 11.47 4.94
CA TYR A 207 -19.67 12.74 5.36
C TYR A 207 -19.34 13.85 4.34
N MET A 208 -18.11 13.92 3.88
CA MET A 208 -17.71 14.89 2.84
C MET A 208 -18.50 14.69 1.55
N GLU A 209 -18.80 13.44 1.19
CA GLU A 209 -19.62 13.15 0.00
C GLU A 209 -21.04 13.68 0.16
N LYS A 210 -21.64 13.52 1.34
CA LYS A 210 -22.97 14.08 1.64
C LYS A 210 -22.99 15.62 1.59
N GLU A 211 -21.86 16.26 1.96
CA GLU A 211 -21.70 17.72 1.91
C GLU A 211 -21.43 18.24 0.48
N GLY A 212 -21.12 17.36 -0.49
CA GLY A 212 -20.65 17.79 -1.80
C GLY A 212 -19.22 18.34 -1.78
N ALA A 213 -18.45 18.06 -0.73
CA ALA A 213 -17.09 18.53 -0.52
C ALA A 213 -16.11 17.49 -1.08
N LEU A 214 -16.15 17.30 -2.41
CA LEU A 214 -15.44 16.22 -3.09
C LEU A 214 -14.04 16.59 -3.55
N ASN A 215 -13.65 17.86 -3.43
CA ASN A 215 -12.34 18.32 -3.86
C ASN A 215 -11.35 18.22 -2.68
N PHE A 216 -10.51 17.17 -2.69
CA PHE A 216 -9.45 17.00 -1.67
C PHE A 216 -8.18 17.70 -2.13
N ASN A 217 -7.76 18.71 -1.38
CA ASN A 217 -6.51 19.44 -1.59
C ASN A 217 -5.47 18.95 -0.60
N LEU A 218 -4.42 18.30 -1.11
CA LEU A 218 -3.30 17.81 -0.29
C LEU A 218 -2.46 19.00 0.16
N ILE A 219 -2.28 19.17 1.47
CA ILE A 219 -1.46 20.23 2.09
C ILE A 219 -0.05 19.69 2.31
N ALA A 220 0.07 18.50 2.87
CA ALA A 220 1.37 17.89 3.16
C ALA A 220 1.32 16.38 3.07
N ASN A 221 2.44 15.80 2.61
CA ASN A 221 2.70 14.36 2.71
C ASN A 221 4.18 14.20 3.08
N THR A 222 4.44 13.61 4.24
CA THR A 222 5.78 13.38 4.76
C THR A 222 5.74 12.26 5.80
N ASN A 223 6.87 11.95 6.44
CA ASN A 223 6.92 10.95 7.51
C ASN A 223 7.96 11.33 8.58
N SER A 224 8.00 10.57 9.67
CA SER A 224 8.87 10.87 10.80
C SER A 224 10.36 10.84 10.45
N SER A 225 10.78 9.94 9.55
CA SER A 225 12.19 9.87 9.07
C SER A 225 12.58 11.16 8.35
N GLN A 226 11.71 11.65 7.47
CA GLN A 226 11.95 12.87 6.70
C GLN A 226 11.98 14.12 7.61
N ILE A 227 11.08 14.18 8.58
CA ILE A 227 11.03 15.31 9.52
C ILE A 227 12.30 15.37 10.39
N LEU A 228 12.79 14.20 10.81
CA LEU A 228 13.99 14.09 11.62
C LEU A 228 15.28 14.15 10.79
N HIS A 229 15.17 14.11 9.47
CA HIS A 229 16.30 14.04 8.52
C HIS A 229 17.21 12.86 8.83
N ASP A 230 16.61 11.71 9.19
CA ASP A 230 17.35 10.51 9.58
C ASP A 230 16.85 9.30 8.78
N PRO A 231 17.53 8.94 7.68
CA PRO A 231 17.12 7.82 6.83
C PRO A 231 17.38 6.44 7.46
N THR A 232 18.03 6.39 8.63
CA THR A 232 18.28 5.12 9.33
C THR A 232 17.07 4.66 10.16
N ILE A 233 16.03 5.49 10.27
CA ILE A 233 14.80 5.13 10.98
C ILE A 233 14.05 4.07 10.17
N GLU A 234 13.90 2.88 10.77
CA GLU A 234 13.25 1.73 10.12
C GLU A 234 11.75 1.67 10.44
N GLU A 235 11.31 2.40 11.46
CA GLU A 235 9.92 2.39 11.93
C GLU A 235 9.37 3.82 11.87
N THR A 236 8.95 4.26 10.68
CA THR A 236 8.36 5.59 10.51
C THR A 236 6.85 5.57 10.73
N THR A 237 6.28 6.76 10.91
CA THR A 237 4.85 7.05 10.79
C THR A 237 4.71 8.10 9.70
N SER A 238 3.81 7.90 8.73
CA SER A 238 3.59 8.89 7.68
C SER A 238 2.34 9.72 7.95
N TYR A 239 2.32 10.90 7.34
CA TYR A 239 1.30 11.93 7.52
C TYR A 239 0.78 12.37 6.17
N VAL A 240 -0.55 12.39 6.03
CA VAL A 240 -1.25 12.88 4.84
C VAL A 240 -2.27 13.92 5.32
N ASP A 241 -1.88 15.17 5.24
CA ASP A 241 -2.69 16.30 5.70
C ASP A 241 -3.33 16.99 4.50
N GLY A 242 -4.61 17.36 4.62
CA GLY A 242 -5.30 18.03 3.51
C GLY A 242 -6.67 18.53 3.90
N SER A 243 -7.31 19.23 2.94
CA SER A 243 -8.65 19.81 3.16
C SER A 243 -9.63 19.36 2.09
N PHE A 244 -10.87 19.17 2.50
CA PHE A 244 -12.01 18.86 1.62
C PHE A 244 -12.83 20.15 1.42
N SER A 245 -13.05 20.51 0.18
CA SER A 245 -13.85 21.69 -0.17
C SER A 245 -14.98 21.34 -1.14
N ILE A 246 -16.03 22.15 -1.12
CA ILE A 246 -17.15 22.02 -2.06
C ILE A 246 -16.60 22.05 -3.49
N GLY A 247 -17.03 21.11 -4.31
CA GLY A 247 -16.60 21.00 -5.69
C GLY A 247 -16.50 19.56 -6.17
N ASN A 248 -16.08 19.39 -7.41
CA ASN A 248 -15.93 18.07 -8.04
C ASN A 248 -14.66 17.35 -7.56
N LYS A 249 -14.69 16.04 -7.65
CA LYS A 249 -13.50 15.20 -7.36
C LYS A 249 -12.33 15.63 -8.26
N THR A 250 -11.16 15.76 -7.65
CA THR A 250 -9.92 15.94 -8.40
C THR A 250 -9.36 14.54 -8.69
N PHE A 251 -9.59 14.04 -9.90
CA PHE A 251 -9.17 12.69 -10.26
C PHE A 251 -7.66 12.51 -10.12
N ASP A 252 -7.28 11.46 -9.44
CA ASP A 252 -5.89 11.03 -9.27
C ASP A 252 -5.78 9.59 -9.80
N ASN A 253 -5.22 9.44 -10.99
CA ASN A 253 -5.13 8.15 -11.68
C ASN A 253 -3.95 7.29 -11.18
N THR A 254 -3.40 7.57 -10.01
CA THR A 254 -2.29 6.76 -9.47
C THR A 254 -2.76 5.33 -9.20
N ALA A 255 -2.06 4.36 -9.78
CA ALA A 255 -2.19 2.94 -9.45
C ALA A 255 -0.88 2.45 -8.86
N THR A 256 -0.96 1.51 -7.90
CA THR A 256 0.22 0.94 -7.25
C THR A 256 0.25 -0.58 -7.40
N VAL A 257 1.41 -1.11 -7.80
CA VAL A 257 1.64 -2.56 -7.94
C VAL A 257 2.87 -2.93 -7.12
N LEU A 258 2.75 -3.93 -6.26
CA LEU A 258 3.87 -4.47 -5.47
C LEU A 258 4.22 -5.85 -6.05
N THR A 259 5.45 -5.98 -6.57
CA THR A 259 5.89 -7.17 -7.30
C THR A 259 6.94 -7.96 -6.54
N PHE A 260 6.87 -9.28 -6.66
CA PHE A 260 7.81 -10.21 -6.03
C PHE A 260 8.28 -11.26 -7.04
N GLY A 261 9.45 -11.84 -6.77
CA GLY A 261 9.99 -12.96 -7.54
C GLY A 261 9.37 -14.31 -7.13
N ASP A 262 10.21 -15.32 -6.96
CA ASP A 262 9.79 -16.73 -6.87
C ASP A 262 9.23 -17.08 -5.49
N MET A 263 7.99 -17.54 -5.45
CA MET A 263 7.29 -18.00 -4.24
C MET A 263 7.04 -19.50 -4.35
N MET A 264 7.71 -20.28 -3.48
CA MET A 264 7.57 -21.74 -3.38
C MET A 264 7.14 -22.09 -1.95
N LEU A 265 5.96 -22.67 -1.78
CA LEU A 265 5.35 -22.93 -0.46
C LEU A 265 5.35 -24.43 -0.09
N ASP A 266 6.30 -25.19 -0.64
CA ASP A 266 6.47 -26.61 -0.34
C ASP A 266 7.79 -26.86 0.42
N ARG A 267 8.26 -28.07 0.52
CA ARG A 267 9.54 -28.46 1.12
C ARG A 267 9.69 -27.92 2.56
N PHE A 268 10.81 -27.29 2.88
CA PHE A 268 11.09 -26.71 4.21
C PHE A 268 10.13 -25.55 4.53
N VAL A 269 9.69 -24.80 3.53
CA VAL A 269 8.66 -23.74 3.74
C VAL A 269 7.38 -24.36 4.30
N ARG A 270 6.91 -25.48 3.69
CA ARG A 270 5.72 -26.20 4.18
C ARG A 270 5.91 -26.71 5.60
N GLN A 271 7.12 -27.22 5.94
CA GLN A 271 7.42 -27.67 7.31
C GLN A 271 7.23 -26.50 8.30
N LYS A 272 7.72 -25.32 7.94
CA LYS A 272 7.59 -24.12 8.78
C LYS A 272 6.12 -23.67 8.90
N ILE A 273 5.38 -23.72 7.81
CA ILE A 273 3.94 -23.41 7.81
C ILE A 273 3.19 -24.38 8.74
N ASN A 274 3.47 -25.67 8.64
CA ASN A 274 2.81 -26.71 9.44
C ASN A 274 3.12 -26.55 10.94
N THR A 275 4.32 -26.05 11.28
CA THR A 275 4.76 -25.91 12.66
C THR A 275 4.33 -24.58 13.30
N ASN A 276 4.35 -23.49 12.53
CA ASN A 276 4.21 -22.13 13.05
C ASN A 276 2.97 -21.39 12.57
N GLY A 277 2.20 -22.01 11.64
CA GLY A 277 1.00 -21.39 11.06
C GLY A 277 1.24 -20.84 9.66
N SER A 278 0.15 -20.68 8.90
CA SER A 278 0.18 -20.32 7.48
C SER A 278 0.75 -18.92 7.21
N THR A 279 0.73 -18.03 8.20
CA THR A 279 1.28 -16.67 8.05
C THR A 279 2.80 -16.62 8.23
N TYR A 280 3.42 -17.66 8.78
CA TYR A 280 4.84 -17.65 9.18
C TYR A 280 5.79 -17.09 8.12
N PRO A 281 5.72 -17.50 6.84
CA PRO A 281 6.67 -16.97 5.83
C PRO A 281 6.57 -15.44 5.65
N PHE A 282 5.43 -14.86 6.00
CA PHE A 282 5.06 -13.47 5.73
C PHE A 282 4.96 -12.60 7.00
N ASP A 283 5.14 -13.17 8.20
CA ASP A 283 4.85 -12.47 9.47
C ASP A 283 5.57 -11.12 9.60
N LYS A 284 6.78 -11.01 9.05
CA LYS A 284 7.58 -9.78 9.10
C LYS A 284 7.25 -8.79 7.98
N LEU A 285 6.35 -9.17 7.05
CA LEU A 285 5.98 -8.35 5.90
C LEU A 285 4.51 -7.92 5.92
N LYS A 286 3.74 -8.26 6.96
CA LYS A 286 2.28 -8.02 6.97
C LYS A 286 1.90 -6.58 6.62
N ARG A 287 2.56 -5.60 7.27
CA ARG A 287 2.29 -4.18 6.99
C ARG A 287 2.81 -3.74 5.62
N PHE A 288 3.89 -4.35 5.14
CA PHE A 288 4.46 -4.06 3.82
C PHE A 288 3.54 -4.56 2.68
N LEU A 289 2.87 -5.70 2.90
CA LEU A 289 2.02 -6.33 1.88
C LEU A 289 0.70 -5.59 1.66
N ILE A 290 0.15 -4.95 2.71
CA ILE A 290 -1.01 -4.06 2.55
C ILE A 290 -0.51 -2.68 2.09
N GLY A 291 -1.37 -1.83 1.59
CA GLY A 291 -0.99 -0.47 1.18
C GLY A 291 -0.67 -0.32 -0.31
N SER A 292 -0.89 -1.37 -1.13
CA SER A 292 -0.85 -1.27 -2.60
C SER A 292 -2.14 -1.81 -3.21
N ASP A 293 -2.40 -1.47 -4.47
CA ASP A 293 -3.64 -1.91 -5.14
C ASP A 293 -3.54 -3.35 -5.62
N ILE A 294 -2.36 -3.74 -6.11
CA ILE A 294 -2.09 -5.08 -6.65
C ILE A 294 -0.83 -5.61 -5.98
N VAL A 295 -0.88 -6.84 -5.46
CA VAL A 295 0.28 -7.57 -4.95
C VAL A 295 0.43 -8.83 -5.80
N VAL A 296 1.57 -8.97 -6.49
CA VAL A 296 1.79 -10.05 -7.45
C VAL A 296 3.10 -10.79 -7.18
N ALA A 297 3.09 -12.12 -7.30
CA ALA A 297 4.27 -12.98 -7.18
C ALA A 297 4.26 -14.07 -8.25
N ASN A 298 5.44 -14.61 -8.57
CA ASN A 298 5.53 -15.85 -9.36
C ASN A 298 5.24 -17.04 -8.45
N ALA A 299 4.12 -17.74 -8.67
CA ALA A 299 3.78 -18.96 -7.91
C ALA A 299 4.51 -20.15 -8.54
N GLU A 300 5.72 -20.42 -8.02
CA GLU A 300 6.59 -21.47 -8.57
C GLU A 300 6.19 -22.85 -8.02
N GLY A 301 5.06 -23.34 -8.53
CA GLY A 301 4.37 -24.55 -8.11
C GLY A 301 2.87 -24.41 -8.28
N VAL A 302 2.08 -25.36 -7.78
CA VAL A 302 0.63 -25.39 -7.97
C VAL A 302 -0.12 -25.52 -6.64
N PHE A 303 -1.24 -24.80 -6.51
CA PHE A 303 -2.13 -24.91 -5.34
C PHE A 303 -3.09 -26.08 -5.55
N THR A 304 -2.84 -27.20 -4.86
CA THR A 304 -3.69 -28.38 -5.02
C THR A 304 -3.92 -29.12 -3.69
N SER A 305 -4.87 -30.06 -3.70
CA SER A 305 -5.07 -31.01 -2.61
C SER A 305 -4.19 -32.25 -2.72
N TYR A 306 -3.30 -32.29 -3.70
CA TYR A 306 -2.38 -33.42 -3.85
C TYR A 306 -1.37 -33.43 -2.70
N PRO A 307 -0.94 -34.60 -2.23
CA PRO A 307 0.10 -34.68 -1.21
C PRO A 307 1.43 -34.16 -1.77
N SER A 308 2.20 -33.50 -0.92
CA SER A 308 3.55 -33.07 -1.29
C SER A 308 4.46 -34.29 -1.47
N GLU A 309 5.14 -34.35 -2.60
CA GLU A 309 6.14 -35.38 -2.89
C GLU A 309 7.54 -34.99 -2.35
N THR A 310 7.69 -33.74 -1.86
CA THR A 310 8.98 -33.21 -1.40
C THR A 310 9.05 -33.04 0.11
N LEU A 311 7.92 -33.10 0.81
CA LEU A 311 7.88 -32.87 2.26
C LEU A 311 8.54 -34.03 3.02
N ASN A 312 9.64 -33.75 3.73
CA ASN A 312 10.39 -34.72 4.53
C ASN A 312 11.00 -35.87 3.71
N VAL A 313 11.27 -35.64 2.42
CA VAL A 313 11.84 -36.64 1.51
C VAL A 313 13.22 -36.18 1.06
N ASN A 314 14.26 -36.97 1.36
CA ASN A 314 15.61 -36.70 0.89
C ASN A 314 15.71 -37.06 -0.61
N ASN A 315 16.35 -36.19 -1.39
CA ASN A 315 16.52 -36.37 -2.84
C ASN A 315 15.16 -36.54 -3.57
N ALA A 316 14.12 -35.85 -3.10
CA ALA A 316 12.81 -35.86 -3.72
C ALA A 316 12.86 -35.23 -5.13
N PRO A 317 12.00 -35.66 -6.05
CA PRO A 317 11.85 -34.94 -7.30
C PRO A 317 11.39 -33.50 -7.02
N LEU A 318 11.83 -32.56 -7.83
CA LEU A 318 11.43 -31.16 -7.67
C LEU A 318 10.04 -30.97 -8.27
N LYS A 319 9.02 -31.33 -7.49
CA LYS A 319 7.59 -31.17 -7.83
C LYS A 319 6.89 -30.48 -6.67
N PHE A 320 6.39 -29.27 -6.91
CA PHE A 320 5.90 -28.41 -5.84
C PHE A 320 4.37 -28.28 -5.87
N THR A 321 3.75 -28.61 -4.74
CA THR A 321 2.32 -28.37 -4.54
C THR A 321 2.12 -27.62 -3.22
N PHE A 322 1.29 -26.60 -3.26
CA PHE A 322 1.00 -25.73 -2.12
C PHE A 322 -0.37 -26.07 -1.54
N ASP A 323 -0.45 -26.06 -0.21
CA ASP A 323 -1.70 -26.36 0.48
C ASP A 323 -2.76 -25.29 0.17
N LEU A 324 -3.96 -25.72 -0.21
CA LEU A 324 -5.09 -24.83 -0.52
C LEU A 324 -5.43 -23.87 0.61
N ALA A 325 -5.19 -24.28 1.88
CA ALA A 325 -5.44 -23.42 3.03
C ALA A 325 -4.57 -22.14 3.03
N THR A 326 -3.40 -22.19 2.35
CA THR A 326 -2.54 -21.02 2.24
C THR A 326 -3.16 -19.88 1.42
N LEU A 327 -4.07 -20.22 0.47
CA LEU A 327 -4.74 -19.18 -0.35
C LEU A 327 -5.55 -18.22 0.52
N THR A 328 -6.26 -18.73 1.54
CA THR A 328 -7.00 -17.87 2.48
C THR A 328 -6.05 -16.89 3.20
N THR A 329 -4.86 -17.37 3.55
CA THR A 329 -3.85 -16.53 4.19
C THR A 329 -3.32 -15.48 3.23
N LEU A 330 -2.98 -15.88 2.00
CA LEU A 330 -2.44 -14.98 0.97
C LEU A 330 -3.45 -13.86 0.64
N ASN A 331 -4.72 -14.21 0.47
CA ASN A 331 -5.78 -13.21 0.23
C ASN A 331 -5.85 -12.20 1.38
N LYS A 332 -5.87 -12.68 2.65
CA LYS A 332 -5.91 -11.79 3.84
C LYS A 332 -4.66 -10.92 3.98
N LEU A 333 -3.53 -11.34 3.42
CA LEU A 333 -2.29 -10.59 3.42
C LEU A 333 -2.20 -9.58 2.25
N GLY A 334 -3.23 -9.53 1.41
CA GLY A 334 -3.32 -8.56 0.33
C GLY A 334 -2.83 -9.04 -1.03
N PHE A 335 -2.46 -10.33 -1.17
CA PHE A 335 -2.13 -10.88 -2.49
C PHE A 335 -3.37 -10.86 -3.38
N THR A 336 -3.18 -10.44 -4.61
CA THR A 336 -4.27 -10.32 -5.59
C THR A 336 -4.03 -11.15 -6.85
N LEU A 337 -2.75 -11.47 -7.17
CA LEU A 337 -2.42 -11.96 -8.52
C LEU A 337 -1.19 -12.87 -8.50
N PHE A 338 -1.20 -13.95 -9.30
CA PHE A 338 -0.07 -14.87 -9.42
C PHE A 338 0.28 -15.15 -10.88
N SER A 339 1.59 -15.14 -11.19
CA SER A 339 2.09 -15.71 -12.45
C SER A 339 2.13 -17.24 -12.33
N GLN A 340 1.61 -17.93 -13.36
CA GLN A 340 1.71 -19.39 -13.51
C GLN A 340 2.58 -19.76 -14.73
N ALA A 341 3.28 -18.79 -15.35
CA ALA A 341 4.16 -19.03 -16.50
C ALA A 341 5.57 -19.44 -16.02
N ASN A 342 5.70 -20.65 -15.46
CA ASN A 342 6.98 -21.12 -14.93
C ASN A 342 7.15 -22.62 -15.12
N ASN A 343 8.37 -23.12 -14.87
CA ASN A 343 8.75 -24.53 -15.06
C ASN A 343 8.08 -25.50 -14.08
N HIS A 344 7.56 -25.01 -12.93
CA HIS A 344 6.90 -25.83 -11.91
C HIS A 344 5.37 -25.82 -11.98
N ALA A 345 4.80 -25.02 -12.87
CA ALA A 345 3.34 -24.94 -13.02
C ALA A 345 2.73 -26.26 -13.56
N LEU A 346 3.53 -27.08 -14.22
CA LEU A 346 3.09 -28.39 -14.75
C LEU A 346 3.62 -29.59 -13.96
N ASP A 347 4.12 -29.41 -12.75
CA ASP A 347 4.66 -30.48 -11.90
C ASP A 347 3.66 -31.62 -11.66
N PHE A 348 2.37 -31.28 -11.60
CA PHE A 348 1.27 -32.24 -11.44
C PHE A 348 0.41 -32.32 -12.71
N GLY A 349 1.04 -32.03 -13.87
CA GLY A 349 0.40 -32.09 -15.17
C GLY A 349 -0.67 -31.02 -15.37
N LYS A 350 -1.32 -31.06 -16.54
CA LYS A 350 -2.37 -30.10 -16.89
C LYS A 350 -3.50 -30.06 -15.85
N GLN A 351 -3.90 -31.22 -15.32
CA GLN A 351 -4.95 -31.29 -14.31
C GLN A 351 -4.54 -30.58 -13.00
N GLY A 352 -3.26 -30.67 -12.62
CA GLY A 352 -2.74 -29.97 -11.44
C GLY A 352 -2.80 -28.45 -11.63
N LEU A 353 -2.40 -27.98 -12.82
CA LEU A 353 -2.46 -26.55 -13.18
C LEU A 353 -3.91 -26.03 -13.14
N GLU A 354 -4.84 -26.73 -13.83
CA GLU A 354 -6.26 -26.33 -13.86
C GLU A 354 -6.87 -26.24 -12.44
N LYS A 355 -6.49 -27.17 -11.55
CA LYS A 355 -6.95 -27.14 -10.15
C LYS A 355 -6.36 -25.93 -9.40
N SER A 356 -5.10 -25.58 -9.68
CA SER A 356 -4.42 -24.42 -9.10
C SER A 356 -5.14 -23.13 -9.49
N GLU A 357 -5.38 -22.97 -10.78
CA GLU A 357 -6.08 -21.81 -11.36
C GLU A 357 -7.46 -21.62 -10.72
N GLN A 358 -8.25 -22.69 -10.70
CA GLN A 358 -9.60 -22.68 -10.09
C GLN A 358 -9.55 -22.35 -8.60
N ALA A 359 -8.53 -22.85 -7.88
CA ALA A 359 -8.39 -22.60 -6.45
C ALA A 359 -8.02 -21.14 -6.17
N ILE A 360 -7.14 -20.56 -6.98
CA ILE A 360 -6.77 -19.13 -6.90
C ILE A 360 -8.04 -18.28 -7.11
N GLU A 361 -8.79 -18.52 -8.19
CA GLU A 361 -10.02 -17.78 -8.51
C GLU A 361 -11.06 -17.90 -7.39
N LYS A 362 -11.27 -19.11 -6.89
CA LYS A 362 -12.23 -19.39 -5.82
C LYS A 362 -11.85 -18.66 -4.52
N SER A 363 -10.58 -18.38 -4.31
CA SER A 363 -10.11 -17.66 -3.12
C SER A 363 -10.24 -16.13 -3.26
N GLY A 364 -10.72 -15.61 -4.41
CA GLY A 364 -10.88 -14.19 -4.67
C GLY A 364 -9.62 -13.51 -5.17
N MET A 365 -8.67 -14.29 -5.69
CA MET A 365 -7.45 -13.78 -6.33
C MET A 365 -7.46 -14.21 -7.80
N ASP A 366 -6.54 -13.67 -8.59
CA ASP A 366 -6.46 -13.95 -10.03
C ASP A 366 -5.08 -14.53 -10.39
N TRP A 367 -4.96 -14.97 -11.63
CA TRP A 367 -3.71 -15.53 -12.17
C TRP A 367 -3.53 -15.12 -13.62
N PHE A 368 -2.31 -15.27 -14.13
CA PHE A 368 -1.97 -15.01 -15.53
C PHE A 368 -0.78 -15.89 -15.94
N GLY A 369 -0.61 -16.02 -17.25
CA GLY A 369 0.50 -16.74 -17.85
C GLY A 369 0.23 -18.23 -18.04
N ASP A 370 0.70 -18.77 -19.16
CA ASP A 370 0.60 -20.18 -19.53
C ASP A 370 2.01 -20.78 -19.56
N PRO A 371 2.29 -21.83 -18.79
CA PRO A 371 3.64 -22.45 -18.80
C PRO A 371 4.05 -23.05 -20.13
N SER A 372 3.11 -23.27 -21.07
CA SER A 372 3.41 -23.78 -22.40
C SER A 372 3.56 -22.66 -23.47
N ASN A 373 3.23 -21.43 -23.13
CA ASN A 373 3.17 -20.27 -24.04
C ASN A 373 2.25 -20.52 -25.25
N LYS A 374 1.15 -21.24 -25.07
CA LYS A 374 0.20 -21.57 -26.15
C LYS A 374 -1.16 -20.92 -25.98
N ASP A 375 -1.69 -21.01 -24.76
CA ASP A 375 -3.07 -20.63 -24.47
C ASP A 375 -3.23 -19.20 -23.97
N PHE A 376 -2.17 -18.42 -23.97
CA PHE A 376 -2.07 -16.97 -23.67
C PHE A 376 -3.16 -16.45 -22.73
N HIS A 377 -2.90 -16.50 -21.43
CA HIS A 377 -3.82 -15.99 -20.42
C HIS A 377 -3.23 -14.73 -19.77
N SER A 378 -3.58 -13.56 -20.30
CA SER A 378 -3.24 -12.29 -19.68
C SER A 378 -4.33 -11.89 -18.68
N PHE A 379 -3.93 -11.18 -17.62
CA PHE A 379 -4.87 -10.61 -16.64
C PHE A 379 -4.92 -9.09 -16.84
N THR A 380 -6.13 -8.52 -16.94
CA THR A 380 -6.33 -7.08 -17.08
C THR A 380 -7.27 -6.55 -16.00
N THR A 381 -6.87 -5.45 -15.37
CA THR A 381 -7.70 -4.77 -14.37
C THR A 381 -7.63 -3.26 -14.57
N THR A 382 -8.57 -2.54 -13.96
CA THR A 382 -8.58 -1.06 -14.01
C THR A 382 -8.57 -0.51 -12.58
N ILE A 383 -7.54 0.27 -12.27
CA ILE A 383 -7.35 0.92 -10.97
C ILE A 383 -7.44 2.44 -11.17
N ARG A 384 -8.49 3.05 -10.65
CA ARG A 384 -8.73 4.52 -10.73
C ARG A 384 -8.51 5.07 -12.16
N GLY A 385 -9.03 4.33 -13.15
CA GLY A 385 -8.96 4.71 -14.57
C GLY A 385 -7.68 4.30 -15.30
N GLN A 386 -6.69 3.71 -14.62
CA GLN A 386 -5.50 3.13 -15.27
C GLN A 386 -5.78 1.66 -15.59
N ARG A 387 -5.82 1.31 -16.86
CA ARG A 387 -6.02 -0.07 -17.31
C ARG A 387 -4.66 -0.76 -17.42
N ILE A 388 -4.43 -1.78 -16.59
CA ILE A 388 -3.13 -2.46 -16.43
C ILE A 388 -3.29 -3.92 -16.84
N THR A 389 -2.39 -4.41 -17.71
CA THR A 389 -2.39 -5.82 -18.15
C THR A 389 -1.08 -6.51 -17.74
N PHE A 390 -1.21 -7.73 -17.24
CA PHE A 390 -0.10 -8.62 -16.88
C PHE A 390 -0.04 -9.78 -17.88
N ILE A 391 1.17 -10.07 -18.37
CA ILE A 391 1.43 -11.14 -19.36
C ILE A 391 2.59 -11.98 -18.85
N GLY A 392 2.40 -13.30 -18.80
CA GLY A 392 3.44 -14.25 -18.41
C GLY A 392 4.22 -14.76 -19.63
N TYR A 393 5.49 -15.12 -19.40
CA TYR A 393 6.32 -15.79 -20.40
C TYR A 393 7.21 -16.82 -19.71
N HIS A 394 7.24 -18.04 -20.27
CA HIS A 394 8.09 -19.13 -19.78
C HIS A 394 9.13 -19.48 -20.85
N GLN A 395 10.37 -19.11 -20.63
CA GLN A 395 11.46 -19.28 -21.62
C GLN A 395 11.68 -20.76 -21.98
N PHE A 396 11.51 -21.65 -21.01
CA PHE A 396 11.84 -23.07 -21.18
C PHE A 396 10.73 -23.89 -21.87
N ALA A 397 9.62 -23.27 -22.22
CA ALA A 397 8.57 -23.89 -23.02
C ALA A 397 9.01 -24.24 -24.45
N GLN A 398 10.13 -23.65 -24.91
CA GLN A 398 10.74 -23.90 -26.24
C GLN A 398 9.81 -23.52 -27.41
N GLN A 399 8.77 -22.74 -27.19
CA GLN A 399 7.81 -22.33 -28.20
C GLN A 399 7.01 -21.11 -27.71
N GLY A 400 6.23 -20.54 -28.62
CA GLY A 400 5.25 -19.52 -28.30
C GLY A 400 5.79 -18.10 -28.16
N PHE A 401 7.08 -17.86 -28.37
CA PHE A 401 7.67 -16.51 -28.24
C PHE A 401 6.95 -15.47 -29.10
N ASP A 402 6.75 -15.78 -30.39
CA ASP A 402 6.04 -14.86 -31.31
C ASP A 402 4.58 -14.63 -30.87
N GLY A 403 3.96 -15.64 -30.27
CA GLY A 403 2.62 -15.53 -29.71
C GLY A 403 2.56 -14.54 -28.56
N VAL A 404 3.54 -14.60 -27.63
CA VAL A 404 3.65 -13.65 -26.52
C VAL A 404 3.89 -12.23 -27.04
N LEU A 405 4.74 -12.06 -28.07
CA LEU A 405 4.94 -10.73 -28.69
C LEU A 405 3.60 -10.18 -29.24
N ASN A 406 2.83 -11.04 -29.90
CA ASN A 406 1.51 -10.64 -30.43
C ASN A 406 0.54 -10.30 -29.28
N GLU A 407 0.55 -11.09 -28.18
CA GLU A 407 -0.27 -10.80 -27.00
C GLU A 407 0.06 -9.43 -26.40
N ILE A 408 1.36 -9.10 -26.29
CA ILE A 408 1.82 -7.78 -25.81
C ILE A 408 1.31 -6.66 -26.74
N GLN A 409 1.43 -6.86 -28.05
CA GLN A 409 0.95 -5.87 -29.04
C GLN A 409 -0.56 -5.63 -28.95
N LEU A 410 -1.32 -6.70 -28.72
CA LEU A 410 -2.77 -6.60 -28.55
C LEU A 410 -3.14 -5.91 -27.23
N ALA A 411 -2.50 -6.33 -26.14
CA ALA A 411 -2.72 -5.73 -24.82
C ALA A 411 -2.43 -4.21 -24.86
N LYS A 412 -1.34 -3.81 -25.53
CA LYS A 412 -0.94 -2.40 -25.58
C LYS A 412 -1.93 -1.50 -26.31
N LYS A 413 -2.77 -2.05 -27.19
CA LYS A 413 -3.82 -1.26 -27.86
C LYS A 413 -4.93 -0.84 -26.90
N ASP A 414 -5.19 -1.68 -25.90
CA ASP A 414 -6.35 -1.52 -25.01
C ASP A 414 -5.95 -1.18 -23.57
N SER A 415 -4.64 -1.17 -23.25
CA SER A 415 -4.15 -0.94 -21.88
C SER A 415 -3.24 0.28 -21.81
N ASP A 416 -3.34 1.00 -20.70
CA ASP A 416 -2.45 2.14 -20.42
C ASP A 416 -1.05 1.63 -20.04
N PHE A 417 -0.98 0.46 -19.37
CA PHE A 417 0.27 -0.06 -18.85
C PHE A 417 0.31 -1.59 -18.98
N VAL A 418 1.38 -2.11 -19.59
CA VAL A 418 1.57 -3.55 -19.82
C VAL A 418 2.81 -4.02 -19.06
N ILE A 419 2.63 -4.99 -18.17
CA ILE A 419 3.68 -5.61 -17.34
C ILE A 419 3.93 -7.02 -17.87
N VAL A 420 5.17 -7.32 -18.27
CA VAL A 420 5.54 -8.67 -18.69
C VAL A 420 6.34 -9.34 -17.57
N TYR A 421 5.97 -10.57 -17.23
CA TYR A 421 6.52 -11.34 -16.12
C TYR A 421 7.16 -12.61 -16.66
N PRO A 422 8.42 -12.53 -17.13
CA PRO A 422 9.10 -13.72 -17.68
C PRO A 422 9.75 -14.56 -16.58
N HIS A 423 9.69 -15.88 -16.78
CA HIS A 423 10.41 -16.89 -16.01
C HIS A 423 11.51 -17.42 -16.92
N TRP A 424 12.76 -16.98 -16.72
CA TRP A 424 13.84 -17.10 -17.70
C TRP A 424 15.23 -17.09 -17.08
N GLY A 425 16.27 -17.25 -17.92
CA GLY A 425 17.67 -17.08 -17.52
C GLY A 425 18.31 -18.35 -17.00
N MET A 426 19.31 -18.20 -16.13
CA MET A 426 20.10 -19.32 -15.60
C MET A 426 20.11 -19.29 -14.07
N GLU A 427 19.71 -20.40 -13.43
CA GLU A 427 19.69 -20.50 -11.96
C GLU A 427 21.04 -20.11 -11.36
N TYR A 428 20.99 -19.31 -10.31
CA TYR A 428 22.11 -18.90 -9.45
C TYR A 428 23.15 -18.01 -10.15
N ASN A 429 22.86 -17.54 -11.37
CA ASN A 429 23.74 -16.63 -12.11
C ASN A 429 23.22 -15.19 -11.91
N GLN A 430 24.09 -14.30 -11.44
CA GLN A 430 23.75 -12.88 -11.24
C GLN A 430 24.01 -12.03 -12.51
N GLU A 431 24.49 -12.64 -13.58
CA GLU A 431 24.71 -11.96 -14.86
C GLU A 431 23.65 -12.37 -15.86
N VAL A 432 23.17 -11.39 -16.63
CA VAL A 432 22.10 -11.57 -17.61
C VAL A 432 22.62 -12.33 -18.83
N THR A 433 21.86 -13.29 -19.33
CA THR A 433 22.19 -14.00 -20.56
C THR A 433 21.84 -13.17 -21.79
N GLU A 434 22.50 -13.45 -22.92
CA GLU A 434 22.19 -12.80 -24.21
C GLU A 434 20.72 -13.03 -24.61
N THR A 435 20.17 -14.20 -24.31
CA THR A 435 18.79 -14.53 -24.60
C THR A 435 17.82 -13.63 -23.80
N GLN A 436 18.08 -13.44 -22.49
CA GLN A 436 17.26 -12.54 -21.68
C GLN A 436 17.26 -11.11 -22.25
N VAL A 437 18.44 -10.59 -22.65
CA VAL A 437 18.54 -9.23 -23.21
C VAL A 437 17.73 -9.14 -24.52
N LYS A 438 17.93 -10.10 -25.42
CA LYS A 438 17.22 -10.15 -26.71
C LYS A 438 15.69 -10.20 -26.49
N ASP A 439 15.23 -11.09 -25.63
CA ASP A 439 13.79 -11.28 -25.38
C ASP A 439 13.20 -10.04 -24.68
N ALA A 440 13.91 -9.46 -23.70
CA ALA A 440 13.48 -8.25 -23.01
C ALA A 440 13.28 -7.09 -23.99
N HIS A 441 14.29 -6.86 -24.85
CA HIS A 441 14.21 -5.79 -25.86
C HIS A 441 13.01 -6.02 -26.79
N ALA A 442 12.78 -7.27 -27.24
CA ALA A 442 11.66 -7.61 -28.11
C ALA A 442 10.30 -7.36 -27.40
N PHE A 443 10.18 -7.68 -26.10
CA PHE A 443 8.95 -7.40 -25.34
C PHE A 443 8.69 -5.89 -25.24
N ILE A 444 9.74 -5.10 -24.93
CA ILE A 444 9.60 -3.63 -24.89
C ILE A 444 9.21 -3.09 -26.29
N ASP A 445 9.82 -3.62 -27.33
CA ASP A 445 9.55 -3.20 -28.72
C ASP A 445 8.13 -3.57 -29.15
N ALA A 446 7.59 -4.68 -28.61
CA ALA A 446 6.20 -5.09 -28.85
C ALA A 446 5.19 -4.22 -28.08
N GLY A 447 5.62 -3.50 -27.03
CA GLY A 447 4.74 -2.58 -26.31
C GLY A 447 4.72 -2.72 -24.78
N ALA A 448 5.54 -3.59 -24.21
CA ALA A 448 5.64 -3.72 -22.76
C ALA A 448 6.15 -2.41 -22.13
N ASP A 449 5.61 -2.05 -20.97
CA ASP A 449 6.01 -0.84 -20.22
C ASP A 449 7.00 -1.14 -19.12
N VAL A 450 7.03 -2.37 -18.62
CA VAL A 450 8.01 -2.84 -17.64
C VAL A 450 8.13 -4.36 -17.74
N ILE A 451 9.32 -4.88 -17.42
CA ILE A 451 9.58 -6.31 -17.34
C ILE A 451 10.02 -6.64 -15.92
N ILE A 452 9.38 -7.67 -15.33
CA ILE A 452 9.64 -8.15 -13.97
C ILE A 452 10.02 -9.64 -14.08
N GLY A 453 11.30 -9.95 -14.08
CA GLY A 453 11.80 -11.31 -14.30
C GLY A 453 11.92 -12.14 -13.03
N SER A 454 11.91 -13.46 -13.24
CA SER A 454 11.98 -14.50 -12.20
C SER A 454 12.76 -15.72 -12.73
N HIS A 455 13.02 -16.73 -11.92
CA HIS A 455 13.72 -18.00 -12.17
C HIS A 455 15.18 -18.05 -11.70
N PRO A 456 16.05 -17.05 -11.94
CA PRO A 456 17.47 -17.22 -11.53
C PRO A 456 17.66 -17.44 -10.02
N HIS A 457 16.62 -17.16 -9.19
CA HIS A 457 16.65 -17.27 -7.72
C HIS A 457 17.66 -16.31 -7.05
N VAL A 458 18.21 -15.38 -7.82
CA VAL A 458 19.13 -14.33 -7.38
C VAL A 458 18.76 -13.02 -8.07
N ILE A 459 19.12 -11.89 -7.46
CA ILE A 459 18.86 -10.58 -8.07
C ILE A 459 19.81 -10.39 -9.26
N GLU A 460 19.26 -10.12 -10.44
CA GLU A 460 20.00 -9.74 -11.64
C GLU A 460 19.98 -8.22 -11.84
N PRO A 461 20.81 -7.67 -12.76
CA PRO A 461 20.84 -6.24 -13.07
C PRO A 461 19.51 -5.63 -13.47
N ILE A 462 19.45 -4.30 -13.40
CA ILE A 462 18.35 -3.49 -13.93
C ILE A 462 18.86 -2.83 -15.23
N GLU A 463 18.02 -2.78 -16.25
CA GLU A 463 18.30 -2.03 -17.48
C GLU A 463 17.21 -1.00 -17.73
N ILE A 464 17.58 0.13 -18.34
CA ILE A 464 16.62 1.08 -18.90
C ILE A 464 16.79 1.07 -20.42
N TYR A 465 15.82 0.44 -21.12
CA TYR A 465 15.80 0.34 -22.57
C TYR A 465 14.59 1.15 -23.09
N LYS A 466 14.84 2.08 -24.00
CA LYS A 466 13.81 2.96 -24.60
C LYS A 466 12.91 3.62 -23.52
N ASN A 467 13.55 4.05 -22.41
CA ASN A 467 12.87 4.70 -21.28
C ASN A 467 11.85 3.78 -20.58
N LYS A 468 12.09 2.46 -20.62
CA LYS A 468 11.30 1.43 -19.92
C LYS A 468 12.24 0.64 -19.03
N ALA A 469 11.77 0.25 -17.84
CA ALA A 469 12.59 -0.50 -16.89
C ALA A 469 12.48 -2.01 -17.14
N ILE A 470 13.62 -2.67 -17.07
CA ILE A 470 13.75 -4.14 -17.13
C ILE A 470 14.43 -4.57 -15.83
N PHE A 471 13.71 -5.29 -14.99
CA PHE A 471 14.23 -5.97 -13.81
C PHE A 471 14.44 -7.43 -14.24
N TYR A 472 15.68 -7.80 -14.56
CA TYR A 472 15.95 -9.10 -15.17
C TYR A 472 15.60 -10.27 -14.24
N SER A 473 15.87 -10.14 -12.93
CA SER A 473 15.37 -11.09 -11.94
C SER A 473 15.25 -10.40 -10.57
N LEU A 474 14.13 -10.65 -9.91
CA LEU A 474 13.92 -10.21 -8.53
C LEU A 474 14.49 -11.19 -7.49
N GLY A 475 14.90 -12.40 -7.93
CA GLY A 475 15.34 -13.47 -7.04
C GLY A 475 14.18 -14.13 -6.32
N ASN A 476 14.46 -14.84 -5.23
CA ASN A 476 13.46 -15.51 -4.42
C ASN A 476 12.57 -14.50 -3.68
N PHE A 477 11.35 -14.89 -3.38
CA PHE A 477 10.50 -14.16 -2.43
C PHE A 477 10.30 -14.99 -1.16
N ILE A 478 9.63 -16.14 -1.29
CA ILE A 478 9.52 -17.12 -0.21
C ILE A 478 10.12 -18.42 -0.75
N PHE A 479 11.22 -18.86 -0.16
CA PHE A 479 11.94 -20.04 -0.65
C PHE A 479 12.80 -20.62 0.47
N ASP A 480 13.33 -21.81 0.27
CA ASP A 480 14.19 -22.48 1.27
C ASP A 480 15.66 -22.62 0.82
N GLN A 481 16.09 -21.85 -0.16
CA GLN A 481 17.46 -21.88 -0.69
C GLN A 481 18.44 -20.91 0.02
N ALA A 482 18.07 -20.39 1.18
CA ALA A 482 18.84 -19.34 1.87
C ALA A 482 20.28 -19.75 2.27
N SER A 483 20.61 -21.02 2.17
CA SER A 483 21.98 -21.52 2.43
C SER A 483 22.87 -21.52 1.18
N VAL A 484 22.36 -21.13 0.02
CA VAL A 484 23.08 -21.23 -1.27
C VAL A 484 23.39 -19.82 -1.80
N GLY A 485 24.55 -19.26 -1.38
CA GLY A 485 25.06 -17.99 -1.90
C GLY A 485 24.04 -16.83 -1.80
N PRO A 486 23.87 -16.06 -2.89
CA PRO A 486 23.01 -14.87 -2.87
C PRO A 486 21.50 -15.17 -2.95
N THR A 487 21.08 -16.43 -2.94
CA THR A 487 19.65 -16.78 -2.98
C THR A 487 18.88 -16.37 -1.71
N SER A 488 19.60 -15.94 -0.66
CA SER A 488 18.98 -15.36 0.54
C SER A 488 18.65 -13.88 0.39
N GLU A 489 19.03 -13.26 -0.72
CA GLU A 489 18.77 -11.86 -1.00
C GLU A 489 17.79 -11.75 -2.17
N ALA A 490 16.79 -10.89 -2.02
CA ALA A 490 15.76 -10.69 -3.04
C ALA A 490 15.43 -9.21 -3.18
N LEU A 491 14.72 -8.88 -4.24
CA LEU A 491 14.22 -7.55 -4.48
C LEU A 491 12.70 -7.61 -4.67
N SER A 492 11.98 -6.78 -3.96
CA SER A 492 10.58 -6.46 -4.31
C SER A 492 10.58 -5.07 -4.94
N VAL A 493 9.71 -4.87 -5.92
CA VAL A 493 9.59 -3.57 -6.62
C VAL A 493 8.17 -3.06 -6.48
N GLY A 494 8.01 -1.92 -5.81
CA GLY A 494 6.76 -1.16 -5.80
C GLY A 494 6.70 -0.24 -7.01
N ILE A 495 5.66 -0.36 -7.82
CA ILE A 495 5.49 0.44 -9.03
C ILE A 495 4.34 1.41 -8.80
N SER A 496 4.61 2.72 -8.82
CA SER A 496 3.58 3.76 -8.80
C SER A 496 3.42 4.30 -10.22
N ILE A 497 2.24 4.08 -10.79
CA ILE A 497 1.92 4.38 -12.19
C ILE A 497 1.01 5.60 -12.24
N THR A 498 1.44 6.64 -12.96
CA THR A 498 0.60 7.79 -13.30
C THR A 498 0.72 8.09 -14.79
N PRO A 499 -0.19 8.85 -15.40
CA PRO A 499 -0.06 9.22 -16.82
C PRO A 499 1.23 9.97 -17.17
N GLN A 500 1.87 10.65 -16.20
CA GLN A 500 3.04 11.49 -16.44
C GLN A 500 4.36 10.81 -16.10
N LYS A 501 4.34 9.85 -15.15
CA LYS A 501 5.58 9.20 -14.70
C LYS A 501 5.30 7.85 -14.07
N ILE A 502 6.32 7.01 -14.08
CA ILE A 502 6.33 5.72 -13.37
C ILE A 502 7.48 5.80 -12.37
N SER A 503 7.19 5.51 -11.10
CA SER A 503 8.22 5.44 -10.06
C SER A 503 8.34 4.01 -9.54
N TYR A 504 9.56 3.51 -9.51
CA TYR A 504 9.91 2.18 -9.02
C TYR A 504 10.59 2.33 -7.66
N TYR A 505 9.97 1.78 -6.62
CA TYR A 505 10.48 1.74 -5.25
C TYR A 505 11.14 0.38 -5.04
N LEU A 506 12.43 0.39 -4.70
CA LEU A 506 13.25 -0.82 -4.60
C LEU A 506 13.35 -1.26 -3.14
N PHE A 507 12.84 -2.45 -2.85
CA PHE A 507 12.76 -2.98 -1.50
C PHE A 507 13.56 -4.29 -1.38
N PRO A 508 14.86 -4.22 -1.05
CA PRO A 508 15.63 -5.46 -0.81
C PRO A 508 15.08 -6.24 0.38
N LEU A 509 14.98 -7.56 0.19
CA LEU A 509 14.46 -8.51 1.16
C LEU A 509 15.53 -9.50 1.58
N ASP A 510 15.50 -9.88 2.86
CA ASP A 510 16.35 -10.91 3.46
C ASP A 510 15.48 -12.15 3.72
N ILE A 511 15.89 -13.30 3.20
CA ILE A 511 15.15 -14.57 3.34
C ILE A 511 15.94 -15.46 4.29
N ARG A 512 15.33 -15.78 5.44
CA ARG A 512 15.95 -16.67 6.44
C ARG A 512 14.92 -17.60 7.04
N ASN A 513 15.26 -18.88 7.11
CA ASN A 513 14.37 -19.90 7.70
C ASN A 513 12.99 -19.92 7.06
N ALA A 514 12.92 -19.77 5.72
CA ALA A 514 11.66 -19.74 4.97
C ALA A 514 10.77 -18.54 5.33
N GLN A 515 11.36 -17.45 5.81
CA GLN A 515 10.64 -16.22 6.18
C GLN A 515 11.33 -15.04 5.53
N ALA A 516 10.59 -14.18 4.85
CA ALA A 516 11.11 -12.95 4.24
C ALA A 516 10.91 -11.74 5.17
N SER A 517 11.84 -10.79 5.09
CA SER A 517 11.75 -9.51 5.83
C SER A 517 12.42 -8.40 5.02
N LEU A 518 11.99 -7.16 5.21
CA LEU A 518 12.68 -5.99 4.65
C LEU A 518 14.10 -5.92 5.23
N MET A 519 15.07 -5.60 4.39
CA MET A 519 16.45 -5.42 4.85
C MET A 519 16.59 -4.10 5.62
N LEU A 520 17.34 -4.14 6.71
CA LEU A 520 17.70 -2.96 7.49
C LEU A 520 18.61 -2.03 6.68
N TYR A 521 18.64 -0.76 7.03
CA TYR A 521 19.27 0.35 6.29
C TYR A 521 20.66 0.01 5.74
N ASP A 522 21.56 -0.47 6.60
CA ASP A 522 22.94 -0.74 6.19
C ASP A 522 23.06 -1.87 5.16
N LYS A 523 22.29 -2.95 5.36
CA LYS A 523 22.27 -4.09 4.42
C LYS A 523 21.56 -3.69 3.13
N ARG A 524 20.41 -3.00 3.26
CA ARG A 524 19.65 -2.46 2.13
C ARG A 524 20.55 -1.60 1.22
N GLY A 525 21.31 -0.67 1.82
CA GLY A 525 22.24 0.20 1.08
C GLY A 525 23.33 -0.56 0.32
N LYS A 526 23.87 -1.62 0.93
CA LYS A 526 24.89 -2.47 0.27
C LYS A 526 24.29 -3.19 -0.94
N VAL A 527 23.14 -3.81 -0.78
CA VAL A 527 22.47 -4.54 -1.87
C VAL A 527 22.09 -3.58 -3.01
N LEU A 528 21.50 -2.44 -2.70
CA LEU A 528 21.15 -1.44 -3.73
C LEU A 528 22.40 -0.90 -4.44
N SER A 529 23.51 -0.73 -3.72
CA SER A 529 24.78 -0.29 -4.34
C SER A 529 25.35 -1.36 -5.27
N ASP A 530 25.23 -2.63 -4.91
CA ASP A 530 25.65 -3.74 -5.77
C ASP A 530 24.78 -3.84 -7.02
N ILE A 531 23.46 -3.77 -6.86
CA ILE A 531 22.51 -3.75 -7.99
C ILE A 531 22.89 -2.59 -8.93
N ALA A 532 23.05 -1.37 -8.40
CA ALA A 532 23.40 -0.19 -9.20
C ALA A 532 24.70 -0.37 -9.97
N LYS A 533 25.71 -1.02 -9.35
CA LYS A 533 27.01 -1.27 -9.99
C LYS A 533 26.88 -2.21 -11.19
N ARG A 534 26.08 -3.27 -11.06
CA ARG A 534 25.88 -4.27 -12.12
C ARG A 534 24.89 -3.83 -13.21
N SER A 535 24.05 -2.82 -12.93
CA SER A 535 22.94 -2.41 -13.82
C SER A 535 23.39 -1.63 -15.05
N PHE A 536 22.64 -1.82 -16.15
CA PHE A 536 22.87 -1.20 -17.46
C PHE A 536 22.08 0.11 -17.55
N VAL A 537 22.52 1.09 -16.77
CA VAL A 537 21.83 2.40 -16.67
C VAL A 537 22.87 3.53 -16.56
N GLN A 538 22.43 4.75 -16.85
CA GLN A 538 23.26 5.97 -16.73
C GLN A 538 23.60 6.24 -15.25
N ASP A 539 24.71 6.94 -14.98
CA ASP A 539 25.20 7.19 -13.63
C ASP A 539 24.17 7.90 -12.72
N GLU A 540 23.35 8.78 -13.27
CA GLU A 540 22.29 9.43 -12.51
C GLU A 540 21.23 8.42 -12.04
N MET A 541 20.90 7.46 -12.90
CA MET A 541 19.99 6.38 -12.54
C MET A 541 20.62 5.42 -11.54
N LYS A 542 21.95 5.21 -11.59
CA LYS A 542 22.66 4.44 -10.55
C LYS A 542 22.50 5.10 -9.18
N LYS A 543 22.53 6.43 -9.10
CA LYS A 543 22.26 7.16 -7.84
C LYS A 543 20.82 6.92 -7.38
N SER A 544 19.87 6.95 -8.31
CA SER A 544 18.44 6.68 -8.01
C SER A 544 18.26 5.26 -7.46
N ILE A 545 18.89 4.27 -8.08
CA ILE A 545 18.87 2.87 -7.60
C ILE A 545 19.44 2.78 -6.17
N LYS A 546 20.58 3.41 -5.92
CA LYS A 546 21.20 3.42 -4.58
C LYS A 546 20.29 4.05 -3.52
N ASN A 547 19.51 5.04 -3.93
CA ASN A 547 18.55 5.72 -3.05
C ASN A 547 17.24 4.94 -2.90
N GLY A 548 17.06 3.86 -3.67
CA GLY A 548 15.89 2.99 -3.60
C GLY A 548 14.68 3.50 -4.37
N ILE A 549 14.79 4.56 -5.17
CA ILE A 549 13.66 5.08 -5.96
C ILE A 549 14.16 5.51 -7.34
N LEU A 550 13.64 4.86 -8.38
CA LEU A 550 13.93 5.18 -9.78
C LEU A 550 12.66 5.72 -10.43
N THR A 551 12.73 6.89 -11.05
CA THR A 551 11.55 7.52 -11.71
C THR A 551 11.83 7.75 -13.20
N LEU A 552 10.88 7.33 -14.03
CA LEU A 552 10.90 7.52 -15.49
C LEU A 552 9.68 8.36 -15.89
N PHE A 553 9.87 9.38 -16.72
CA PHE A 553 8.78 10.24 -17.20
C PHE A 553 8.22 9.71 -18.50
N THR A 554 6.91 9.56 -18.60
CA THR A 554 6.22 8.96 -19.77
C THR A 554 6.14 9.92 -20.96
N LYS A 555 6.18 11.24 -20.71
CA LYS A 555 6.21 12.27 -21.76
C LYS A 555 7.42 13.17 -21.52
N LYS A 556 8.06 13.60 -22.60
CA LYS A 556 9.00 14.72 -22.49
C LYS A 556 8.21 15.90 -21.94
N VAL A 557 8.58 16.34 -20.75
CA VAL A 557 8.15 17.66 -20.27
C VAL A 557 8.82 18.64 -21.24
N ILE A 558 8.04 19.21 -22.14
CA ILE A 558 8.54 20.30 -22.98
C ILE A 558 8.65 21.49 -22.02
N GLU A 559 9.88 21.84 -21.63
CA GLU A 559 10.16 23.05 -20.86
C GLU A 559 9.77 24.27 -21.67
#